data_5e53bf923f50985beba53be01d67bb7b
#
_entry.id   5e53bf923f50985beba53be01d67bb7b
#
_cell.length_a   1.000
_cell.length_b   1.000
_cell.length_c   1.000
_cell.angle_alpha   90.00
_cell.angle_beta   90.00
_cell.angle_gamma   90.00
#
_symmetry.space_group_name_H-M   'P 1'
#
loop_
_entity.id
_entity.type
_entity.pdbx_description
1 polymer ?
#
loop_
_entity_poly.entity_id
_entity_poly.type
_entity_poly.pdbx_seq_one_letter_code
_entity_poly.pdbx_strand_id
1 'polypeptide(L)'
;ILISNSGSSSELNPIISFAKKHNVPLIGITSKKNSILNKAANIKILIPEAKEAGEGSLVPSSSLITQASLGSALVISVMEYKKHGLKIFQKLHPGGSLSKKLLTSGDLMIKAPFVPESYKMKKALKILSEKKLGMLVAVNKKKLTSGIVVDGDIKRASEKYKNLHDLIIKDIMIKKPLSV
;
A
#
# COMPACT_ATOMS: atom_id res chain seq x y z
N ILE A 1 -8.82 -9.03 23.30
CA ILE A 1 -9.00 -10.43 22.83
C ILE A 1 -8.12 -11.30 23.72
N LEU A 2 -8.68 -12.38 24.30
CA LEU A 2 -7.94 -13.45 24.97
C LEU A 2 -8.11 -14.76 24.20
N ILE A 3 -7.01 -15.46 24.02
CA ILE A 3 -6.97 -16.74 23.29
C ILE A 3 -6.37 -17.79 24.22
N SER A 4 -7.09 -18.86 24.46
CA SER A 4 -6.61 -20.00 25.25
C SER A 4 -7.34 -21.25 24.84
N ASN A 5 -6.61 -22.30 24.44
CA ASN A 5 -7.23 -23.55 24.01
C ASN A 5 -8.14 -24.14 25.10
N SER A 6 -7.64 -24.33 26.33
CA SER A 6 -8.42 -24.80 27.47
C SER A 6 -9.39 -23.75 28.01
N GLY A 7 -9.06 -22.46 27.88
CA GLY A 7 -9.82 -21.36 28.42
C GLY A 7 -9.92 -21.34 29.95
N SER A 8 -9.12 -22.15 30.65
CA SER A 8 -9.21 -22.36 32.11
C SER A 8 -7.88 -22.21 32.84
N SER A 9 -6.83 -21.71 32.14
CA SER A 9 -5.54 -21.44 32.77
C SER A 9 -5.69 -20.35 33.86
N SER A 10 -5.08 -20.54 35.01
CA SER A 10 -5.15 -19.61 36.14
C SER A 10 -4.67 -18.20 35.83
N GLU A 11 -3.72 -18.09 34.90
CA GLU A 11 -3.14 -16.83 34.37
C GLU A 11 -4.17 -15.91 33.70
N LEU A 12 -5.32 -16.48 33.27
CA LEU A 12 -6.40 -15.69 32.65
C LEU A 12 -7.19 -14.86 33.70
N ASN A 13 -7.23 -15.33 34.97
CA ASN A 13 -8.06 -14.71 35.99
C ASN A 13 -7.75 -13.24 36.27
N PRO A 14 -6.48 -12.80 36.42
CA PRO A 14 -6.18 -11.38 36.61
C PRO A 14 -6.64 -10.51 35.45
N ILE A 15 -6.49 -11.00 34.22
CA ILE A 15 -6.86 -10.24 33.01
C ILE A 15 -8.38 -10.16 32.87
N ILE A 16 -9.09 -11.25 33.15
CA ILE A 16 -10.57 -11.28 33.14
C ILE A 16 -11.10 -10.33 34.23
N SER A 17 -10.52 -10.37 35.41
CA SER A 17 -10.91 -9.48 36.55
C SER A 17 -10.66 -8.02 36.21
N PHE A 18 -9.53 -7.71 35.58
CA PHE A 18 -9.23 -6.36 35.12
C PHE A 18 -10.26 -5.88 34.07
N ALA A 19 -10.52 -6.69 33.05
CA ALA A 19 -11.49 -6.35 32.02
C ALA A 19 -12.88 -6.06 32.62
N LYS A 20 -13.33 -6.92 33.54
CA LYS A 20 -14.60 -6.74 34.27
C LYS A 20 -14.61 -5.47 35.12
N LYS A 21 -13.57 -5.22 35.92
CA LYS A 21 -13.45 -4.05 36.77
C LYS A 21 -13.49 -2.74 36.00
N HIS A 22 -12.87 -2.70 34.84
CA HIS A 22 -12.75 -1.49 34.01
C HIS A 22 -13.76 -1.42 32.86
N ASN A 23 -14.76 -2.31 32.82
CA ASN A 23 -15.78 -2.39 31.76
C ASN A 23 -15.18 -2.49 30.36
N VAL A 24 -14.05 -3.20 30.18
CA VAL A 24 -13.43 -3.45 28.90
C VAL A 24 -14.11 -4.66 28.26
N PRO A 25 -14.72 -4.51 27.07
CA PRO A 25 -15.32 -5.64 26.35
C PRO A 25 -14.30 -6.74 26.07
N LEU A 26 -14.61 -7.98 26.43
CA LEU A 26 -13.73 -9.12 26.29
C LEU A 26 -14.22 -10.05 25.18
N ILE A 27 -13.35 -10.30 24.21
CA ILE A 27 -13.54 -11.36 23.21
C ILE A 27 -12.73 -12.56 23.64
N GLY A 28 -13.40 -13.68 23.92
CA GLY A 28 -12.77 -14.94 24.34
C GLY A 28 -12.75 -15.97 23.21
N ILE A 29 -11.58 -16.51 22.91
CA ILE A 29 -11.39 -17.57 21.92
C ILE A 29 -10.88 -18.81 22.63
N THR A 30 -11.64 -19.90 22.59
CA THR A 30 -11.31 -21.16 23.29
C THR A 30 -11.96 -22.34 22.59
N SER A 31 -11.44 -23.56 22.83
CA SER A 31 -12.09 -24.80 22.37
C SER A 31 -13.14 -25.32 23.37
N LYS A 32 -13.13 -24.83 24.62
CA LYS A 32 -13.97 -25.36 25.71
C LYS A 32 -15.13 -24.45 26.08
N LYS A 33 -16.35 -24.85 25.73
CA LYS A 33 -17.59 -24.10 26.00
C LYS A 33 -17.79 -23.75 27.48
N ASN A 34 -17.39 -24.64 28.38
CA ASN A 34 -17.60 -24.44 29.82
C ASN A 34 -16.42 -23.79 30.55
N SER A 35 -15.40 -23.33 29.83
CA SER A 35 -14.21 -22.71 30.40
C SER A 35 -14.50 -21.36 31.09
N ILE A 36 -13.59 -20.93 31.96
CA ILE A 36 -13.64 -19.64 32.66
C ILE A 36 -13.66 -18.49 31.66
N LEU A 37 -12.80 -18.59 30.63
CA LEU A 37 -12.71 -17.57 29.56
C LEU A 37 -14.04 -17.46 28.80
N ASN A 38 -14.61 -18.57 28.38
CA ASN A 38 -15.85 -18.54 27.62
C ASN A 38 -17.02 -17.99 28.42
N LYS A 39 -17.08 -18.30 29.74
CA LYS A 39 -18.12 -17.76 30.64
C LYS A 39 -17.97 -16.25 30.84
N ALA A 40 -16.75 -15.76 30.96
CA ALA A 40 -16.46 -14.37 31.24
C ALA A 40 -16.53 -13.46 30.00
N ALA A 41 -16.35 -14.00 28.80
CA ALA A 41 -16.28 -13.21 27.57
C ALA A 41 -17.65 -12.62 27.16
N ASN A 42 -17.63 -11.36 26.72
CA ASN A 42 -18.78 -10.69 26.10
C ASN A 42 -19.06 -11.25 24.70
N ILE A 43 -17.99 -11.47 23.94
CA ILE A 43 -18.04 -12.13 22.61
C ILE A 43 -17.30 -13.45 22.73
N LYS A 44 -17.99 -14.53 22.38
CA LYS A 44 -17.51 -15.91 22.55
C LYS A 44 -17.25 -16.52 21.19
N ILE A 45 -16.02 -16.91 20.94
CA ILE A 45 -15.64 -17.62 19.71
C ILE A 45 -15.14 -18.99 20.11
N LEU A 46 -15.89 -20.02 19.72
CA LEU A 46 -15.51 -21.40 19.94
C LEU A 46 -14.78 -21.93 18.72
N ILE A 47 -13.58 -22.45 18.94
CA ILE A 47 -12.84 -23.20 17.94
C ILE A 47 -13.05 -24.69 18.12
N PRO A 48 -12.92 -25.51 17.08
CA PRO A 48 -13.01 -26.95 17.20
C PRO A 48 -11.99 -27.53 18.19
N GLU A 49 -12.40 -28.52 18.95
CA GLU A 49 -11.47 -29.34 19.72
C GLU A 49 -10.69 -30.22 18.76
N ALA A 50 -9.36 -30.09 18.77
CA ALA A 50 -8.49 -30.89 17.95
C ALA A 50 -7.53 -31.70 18.81
N LYS A 51 -7.27 -32.96 18.44
CA LYS A 51 -6.24 -33.77 19.06
C LYS A 51 -4.89 -33.23 18.66
N GLU A 52 -4.03 -32.96 19.63
CA GLU A 52 -2.67 -32.52 19.36
C GLU A 52 -1.83 -33.62 18.74
N ALA A 53 -0.90 -33.27 17.88
CA ALA A 53 0.00 -34.23 17.24
C ALA A 53 1.06 -34.72 18.25
N GLY A 54 1.61 -35.90 17.96
CA GLY A 54 2.66 -36.51 18.75
C GLY A 54 2.14 -37.38 19.90
N GLU A 55 3.07 -38.08 20.54
CA GLU A 55 2.78 -38.97 21.64
C GLU A 55 2.30 -38.19 22.87
N GLY A 56 1.27 -38.66 23.53
CA GLY A 56 0.66 -38.01 24.69
C GLY A 56 -0.13 -36.74 24.40
N SER A 57 -0.17 -36.26 23.15
CA SER A 57 -0.92 -35.05 22.75
C SER A 57 -0.67 -33.81 23.66
N LEU A 58 0.55 -33.68 24.16
CA LEU A 58 0.94 -32.65 25.13
C LEU A 58 1.38 -31.32 24.47
N VAL A 59 2.01 -31.42 23.32
CA VAL A 59 2.57 -30.25 22.65
C VAL A 59 1.52 -29.57 21.76
N PRO A 60 1.26 -28.26 21.96
CA PRO A 60 0.34 -27.52 21.11
C PRO A 60 0.78 -27.58 19.63
N SER A 61 -0.06 -28.12 18.77
CA SER A 61 0.17 -28.29 17.34
C SER A 61 -1.10 -27.96 16.54
N SER A 62 -2.08 -28.86 16.56
CA SER A 62 -3.37 -28.65 15.89
C SER A 62 -4.14 -27.46 16.43
N SER A 63 -4.13 -27.28 17.75
CA SER A 63 -4.76 -26.11 18.40
C SER A 63 -4.09 -24.80 17.99
N LEU A 64 -2.75 -24.77 17.91
CA LEU A 64 -1.99 -23.60 17.48
C LEU A 64 -2.35 -23.19 16.05
N ILE A 65 -2.39 -24.18 15.13
CA ILE A 65 -2.74 -23.91 13.72
C ILE A 65 -4.18 -23.42 13.62
N THR A 66 -5.11 -24.01 14.36
CA THR A 66 -6.52 -23.60 14.38
C THR A 66 -6.66 -22.13 14.85
N GLN A 67 -5.97 -21.77 15.94
CA GLN A 67 -5.98 -20.40 16.48
C GLN A 67 -5.36 -19.42 15.51
N ALA A 68 -4.24 -19.77 14.87
CA ALA A 68 -3.57 -18.93 13.89
C ALA A 68 -4.44 -18.70 12.64
N SER A 69 -5.11 -19.76 12.16
CA SER A 69 -6.04 -19.70 11.03
C SER A 69 -7.22 -18.78 11.33
N LEU A 70 -7.83 -18.92 12.51
CA LEU A 70 -8.89 -18.02 12.94
C LEU A 70 -8.42 -16.58 13.06
N GLY A 71 -7.23 -16.35 13.63
CA GLY A 71 -6.64 -15.01 13.72
C GLY A 71 -6.47 -14.37 12.35
N SER A 72 -5.95 -15.12 11.39
CA SER A 72 -5.80 -14.67 10.00
C SER A 72 -7.16 -14.36 9.36
N ALA A 73 -8.15 -15.20 9.55
CA ALA A 73 -9.51 -14.98 9.03
C ALA A 73 -10.14 -13.71 9.62
N LEU A 74 -9.98 -13.46 10.92
CA LEU A 74 -10.48 -12.26 11.58
C LEU A 74 -9.80 -10.99 11.03
N VAL A 75 -8.47 -11.04 10.82
CA VAL A 75 -7.74 -9.91 10.22
C VAL A 75 -8.27 -9.59 8.84
N ILE A 76 -8.39 -10.60 7.97
CA ILE A 76 -8.92 -10.43 6.60
C ILE A 76 -10.34 -9.86 6.64
N SER A 77 -11.22 -10.40 7.47
CA SER A 77 -12.61 -9.92 7.61
C SER A 77 -12.67 -8.46 8.06
N VAL A 78 -11.82 -8.04 9.00
CA VAL A 78 -11.74 -6.65 9.44
C VAL A 78 -11.20 -5.74 8.34
N MET A 79 -10.21 -6.21 7.57
CA MET A 79 -9.68 -5.47 6.42
C MET A 79 -10.75 -5.23 5.37
N GLU A 80 -11.53 -6.26 5.03
CA GLU A 80 -12.65 -6.15 4.07
C GLU A 80 -13.75 -5.22 4.59
N TYR A 81 -14.17 -5.41 5.84
CA TYR A 81 -15.18 -4.56 6.47
C TYR A 81 -14.80 -3.08 6.46
N LYS A 82 -13.55 -2.76 6.76
CA LYS A 82 -13.04 -1.38 6.76
C LYS A 82 -12.78 -0.82 5.37
N LYS A 83 -12.86 -1.62 4.31
CA LYS A 83 -12.54 -1.22 2.91
C LYS A 83 -11.16 -0.57 2.74
N HIS A 84 -10.22 -0.87 3.63
CA HIS A 84 -8.93 -0.17 3.71
C HIS A 84 -7.71 -1.04 3.39
N GLY A 85 -7.93 -2.32 3.10
CA GLY A 85 -6.88 -3.34 3.08
C GLY A 85 -5.59 -2.93 2.36
N LEU A 86 -5.63 -2.75 1.05
CA LEU A 86 -4.42 -2.55 0.25
C LEU A 86 -3.74 -1.20 0.50
N LYS A 87 -4.49 -0.11 0.60
CA LYS A 87 -3.92 1.24 0.82
C LYS A 87 -3.26 1.37 2.20
N ILE A 88 -3.89 0.81 3.24
CA ILE A 88 -3.31 0.81 4.58
C ILE A 88 -2.08 -0.09 4.63
N PHE A 89 -2.15 -1.29 4.03
CA PHE A 89 -1.02 -2.19 3.95
C PHE A 89 0.19 -1.52 3.27
N GLN A 90 -0.01 -0.84 2.15
CA GLN A 90 1.02 -0.09 1.43
C GLN A 90 1.64 1.02 2.31
N LYS A 91 0.79 1.78 3.01
CA LYS A 91 1.24 2.85 3.92
C LYS A 91 2.09 2.33 5.09
N LEU A 92 1.73 1.17 5.65
CA LEU A 92 2.43 0.57 6.78
C LEU A 92 3.69 -0.21 6.36
N HIS A 93 3.79 -0.63 5.09
CA HIS A 93 4.90 -1.42 4.56
C HIS A 93 5.53 -0.77 3.31
N PRO A 94 6.00 0.49 3.36
CA PRO A 94 6.40 1.24 2.16
C PRO A 94 7.60 0.62 1.42
N GLY A 95 8.46 -0.13 2.11
CA GLY A 95 9.64 -0.78 1.52
C GLY A 95 9.40 -2.20 0.98
N GLY A 96 8.23 -2.79 1.22
CA GLY A 96 7.94 -4.17 0.86
C GLY A 96 7.78 -4.39 -0.65
N SER A 97 8.18 -5.57 -1.14
CA SER A 97 8.02 -5.94 -2.56
C SER A 97 6.55 -5.93 -3.01
N LEU A 98 5.64 -6.30 -2.12
CA LEU A 98 4.20 -6.26 -2.38
C LEU A 98 3.68 -4.83 -2.50
N SER A 99 4.14 -3.91 -1.65
CA SER A 99 3.77 -2.49 -1.73
C SER A 99 4.25 -1.84 -3.01
N LYS A 100 5.42 -2.21 -3.52
CA LYS A 100 5.93 -1.73 -4.82
C LYS A 100 5.03 -2.13 -5.98
N LYS A 101 4.41 -3.32 -5.94
CA LYS A 101 3.46 -3.79 -6.96
C LYS A 101 2.12 -3.03 -6.95
N LEU A 102 1.80 -2.35 -5.87
CA LEU A 102 0.56 -1.58 -5.69
C LEU A 102 0.73 -0.09 -6.04
N LEU A 103 1.95 0.34 -6.38
CA LEU A 103 2.20 1.72 -6.80
C LEU A 103 1.47 2.02 -8.10
N THR A 104 0.78 3.14 -8.12
CA THR A 104 0.15 3.69 -9.31
C THR A 104 1.09 4.67 -10.00
N SER A 105 0.80 5.02 -11.26
CA SER A 105 1.51 6.11 -11.95
C SER A 105 1.46 7.41 -11.15
N GLY A 106 0.34 7.69 -10.46
CA GLY A 106 0.20 8.86 -9.59
C GLY A 106 1.14 8.86 -8.38
N ASP A 107 1.49 7.67 -7.85
CA ASP A 107 2.42 7.55 -6.72
C ASP A 107 3.88 7.75 -7.15
N LEU A 108 4.19 7.50 -8.42
CA LEU A 108 5.54 7.56 -8.99
C LEU A 108 5.82 8.85 -9.76
N MET A 109 4.78 9.56 -10.18
CA MET A 109 4.95 10.75 -11.00
C MET A 109 5.71 11.85 -10.25
N ILE A 110 6.58 12.53 -10.97
CA ILE A 110 7.27 13.73 -10.53
C ILE A 110 6.68 14.96 -11.23
N LYS A 111 6.82 16.12 -10.62
CA LYS A 111 6.32 17.37 -11.21
C LYS A 111 7.07 17.68 -12.50
N ALA A 112 6.39 17.54 -13.62
CA ALA A 112 6.96 17.82 -14.93
C ALA A 112 7.20 19.33 -15.14
N PRO A 113 8.25 19.72 -15.86
CA PRO A 113 8.47 21.11 -16.27
C PRO A 113 7.55 21.44 -17.45
N PHE A 114 6.44 22.11 -17.18
CA PHE A 114 5.52 22.60 -18.21
C PHE A 114 6.04 23.91 -18.81
N VAL A 115 6.07 23.99 -20.13
CA VAL A 115 6.53 25.14 -20.89
C VAL A 115 5.60 25.45 -22.06
N PRO A 116 5.36 26.73 -22.40
CA PRO A 116 4.59 27.06 -23.60
C PRO A 116 5.22 26.49 -24.87
N GLU A 117 4.40 25.93 -25.75
CA GLU A 117 4.85 25.37 -27.05
C GLU A 117 5.52 26.43 -27.96
N SER A 118 5.26 27.71 -27.70
CA SER A 118 5.85 28.84 -28.40
C SER A 118 7.23 29.28 -27.90
N TYR A 119 7.74 28.66 -26.82
CA TYR A 119 9.07 29.05 -26.31
C TYR A 119 10.15 28.68 -27.31
N LYS A 120 11.11 29.62 -27.48
CA LYS A 120 12.35 29.37 -28.22
C LYS A 120 13.17 28.30 -27.52
N MET A 121 13.84 27.47 -28.31
CA MET A 121 14.67 26.38 -27.81
C MET A 121 15.78 26.85 -26.87
N LYS A 122 16.35 28.04 -27.09
CA LYS A 122 17.32 28.64 -26.16
C LYS A 122 16.78 28.67 -24.73
N LYS A 123 15.52 29.10 -24.52
CA LYS A 123 14.88 29.17 -23.20
C LYS A 123 14.51 27.78 -22.67
N ALA A 124 14.03 26.91 -23.55
CA ALA A 124 13.65 25.55 -23.21
C ALA A 124 14.85 24.73 -22.72
N LEU A 125 15.99 24.81 -23.40
CA LEU A 125 17.23 24.14 -23.02
C LEU A 125 17.74 24.57 -21.64
N LYS A 126 17.61 25.86 -21.30
CA LYS A 126 17.95 26.35 -19.96
C LYS A 126 17.09 25.66 -18.88
N ILE A 127 15.76 25.61 -19.08
CA ILE A 127 14.82 24.96 -18.16
C ILE A 127 15.10 23.45 -18.05
N LEU A 128 15.38 22.80 -19.17
CA LEU A 128 15.72 21.37 -19.21
C LEU A 128 16.95 21.06 -18.37
N SER A 129 18.01 21.84 -18.54
CA SER A 129 19.26 21.73 -17.79
C SER A 129 19.05 21.97 -16.28
N GLU A 130 18.28 23.00 -15.91
CA GLU A 130 17.99 23.30 -14.52
C GLU A 130 17.17 22.22 -13.83
N LYS A 131 16.19 21.64 -14.53
CA LYS A 131 15.28 20.62 -13.96
C LYS A 131 15.86 19.22 -13.94
N LYS A 132 16.87 18.92 -14.76
CA LYS A 132 17.59 17.62 -14.83
C LYS A 132 16.67 16.40 -15.02
N LEU A 133 15.53 16.56 -15.68
CA LEU A 133 14.54 15.49 -15.89
C LEU A 133 14.58 14.91 -17.30
N GLY A 134 15.45 15.41 -18.17
CA GLY A 134 15.60 14.94 -19.56
C GLY A 134 14.36 15.16 -20.44
N MET A 135 13.35 15.90 -19.95
CA MET A 135 12.13 16.14 -20.70
C MET A 135 11.44 17.46 -20.32
N LEU A 136 10.68 18.00 -21.26
CA LEU A 136 9.76 19.13 -21.07
C LEU A 136 8.38 18.75 -21.58
N VAL A 137 7.34 19.22 -20.90
CA VAL A 137 5.96 19.09 -21.36
C VAL A 137 5.52 20.41 -22.00
N ALA A 138 5.21 20.35 -23.29
CA ALA A 138 4.72 21.51 -24.02
C ALA A 138 3.22 21.72 -23.77
N VAL A 139 2.81 22.95 -23.48
CA VAL A 139 1.41 23.33 -23.32
C VAL A 139 0.99 24.40 -24.33
N ASN A 140 -0.22 24.31 -24.79
CA ASN A 140 -0.85 25.29 -25.68
C ASN A 140 -1.36 26.53 -24.91
N LYS A 141 -1.94 27.49 -25.63
CA LYS A 141 -2.53 28.71 -25.04
C LYS A 141 -3.65 28.41 -24.01
N LYS A 142 -4.33 27.28 -24.12
CA LYS A 142 -5.36 26.84 -23.17
C LYS A 142 -4.79 26.06 -21.98
N LYS A 143 -3.46 26.02 -21.81
CA LYS A 143 -2.74 25.25 -20.77
C LYS A 143 -2.95 23.74 -20.85
N LEU A 144 -3.37 23.22 -21.98
CA LEU A 144 -3.48 21.79 -22.23
C LEU A 144 -2.16 21.29 -22.83
N THR A 145 -1.78 20.06 -22.48
CA THR A 145 -0.60 19.39 -23.03
C THR A 145 -0.74 19.25 -24.53
N SER A 146 0.19 19.80 -25.29
CA SER A 146 0.27 19.73 -26.76
C SER A 146 1.32 18.76 -27.26
N GLY A 147 2.31 18.45 -26.43
CA GLY A 147 3.38 17.51 -26.77
C GLY A 147 4.45 17.42 -25.68
N ILE A 148 5.48 16.66 -25.96
CA ILE A 148 6.68 16.54 -25.14
C ILE A 148 7.93 16.75 -25.97
N VAL A 149 9.00 17.19 -25.33
CA VAL A 149 10.35 17.23 -25.91
C VAL A 149 11.27 16.49 -24.96
N VAL A 150 12.01 15.52 -25.46
CA VAL A 150 13.02 14.79 -24.72
C VAL A 150 14.42 15.03 -25.30
N ASP A 151 15.47 14.68 -24.56
CA ASP A 151 16.87 14.87 -25.00
C ASP A 151 17.14 14.28 -26.39
N GLY A 152 16.53 13.14 -26.71
CA GLY A 152 16.64 12.52 -28.03
C GLY A 152 16.06 13.35 -29.16
N ASP A 153 14.99 14.12 -28.92
CA ASP A 153 14.40 15.01 -29.92
C ASP A 153 15.32 16.19 -30.18
N ILE A 154 15.93 16.71 -29.12
CA ILE A 154 16.89 17.81 -29.21
C ILE A 154 18.12 17.39 -30.01
N LYS A 155 18.64 16.18 -29.75
CA LYS A 155 19.76 15.62 -30.51
C LYS A 155 19.40 15.49 -31.99
N ARG A 156 18.28 14.90 -32.34
CA ARG A 156 17.82 14.81 -33.75
C ARG A 156 17.63 16.17 -34.40
N ALA A 157 17.09 17.14 -33.66
CA ALA A 157 16.93 18.50 -34.16
C ALA A 157 18.27 19.19 -34.39
N SER A 158 19.28 18.99 -33.53
CA SER A 158 20.62 19.57 -33.71
C SER A 158 21.35 19.02 -34.93
N GLU A 159 21.07 17.78 -35.33
CA GLU A 159 21.61 17.18 -36.58
C GLU A 159 20.94 17.73 -37.83
N LYS A 160 19.64 18.07 -37.71
CA LYS A 160 18.82 18.50 -38.87
C LYS A 160 18.88 20.01 -39.11
N TYR A 161 18.98 20.84 -38.08
CA TYR A 161 18.89 22.30 -38.20
C TYR A 161 20.20 22.96 -37.82
N LYS A 162 20.66 23.90 -38.64
CA LYS A 162 21.92 24.66 -38.41
C LYS A 162 21.91 25.47 -37.09
N ASN A 163 20.74 26.00 -36.72
CA ASN A 163 20.61 26.80 -35.50
C ASN A 163 19.40 26.32 -34.66
N LEU A 164 19.66 25.48 -33.69
CA LEU A 164 18.66 24.94 -32.79
C LEU A 164 17.98 26.03 -31.91
N HIS A 165 18.71 27.10 -31.59
CA HIS A 165 18.23 28.13 -30.66
C HIS A 165 17.08 28.98 -31.23
N ASP A 166 16.94 29.06 -32.53
CA ASP A 166 15.92 29.85 -33.22
C ASP A 166 14.59 29.12 -33.36
N LEU A 167 14.61 27.80 -33.24
CA LEU A 167 13.41 26.96 -33.27
C LEU A 167 12.53 27.22 -32.04
N ILE A 168 11.25 26.96 -32.20
CA ILE A 168 10.30 26.89 -31.07
C ILE A 168 10.04 25.45 -30.69
N ILE A 169 9.56 25.21 -29.45
CA ILE A 169 9.25 23.85 -28.94
C ILE A 169 8.31 23.11 -29.89
N LYS A 170 7.30 23.80 -30.43
CA LYS A 170 6.30 23.24 -31.37
C LYS A 170 6.92 22.60 -32.61
N ASP A 171 8.11 23.06 -33.04
CA ASP A 171 8.76 22.57 -34.27
C ASP A 171 9.39 21.19 -34.09
N ILE A 172 9.76 20.84 -32.84
CA ILE A 172 10.50 19.60 -32.55
C ILE A 172 9.76 18.66 -31.60
N MET A 173 8.67 19.13 -30.94
CA MET A 173 7.96 18.31 -29.96
C MET A 173 7.29 17.09 -30.59
N ILE A 174 7.25 16.00 -29.86
CA ILE A 174 6.40 14.85 -30.16
C ILE A 174 4.96 15.23 -29.76
N LYS A 175 4.09 15.27 -30.78
CA LYS A 175 2.65 15.49 -30.58
C LYS A 175 1.98 14.20 -30.10
N LYS A 176 0.94 14.31 -29.25
CA LYS A 176 0.19 13.18 -28.72
C LYS A 176 1.11 12.14 -28.03
N PRO A 177 1.82 12.51 -26.97
CA PRO A 177 2.63 11.56 -26.21
C PRO A 177 1.74 10.46 -25.62
N LEU A 178 2.32 9.28 -25.43
CA LEU A 178 1.67 8.22 -24.66
C LEU A 178 1.34 8.74 -23.25
N SER A 179 0.11 8.53 -22.83
CA SER A 179 -0.38 8.92 -21.51
C SER A 179 -1.17 7.77 -20.87
N VAL A 180 -1.13 7.68 -19.57
CA VAL A 180 -1.86 6.71 -18.74
C VAL A 180 -2.84 7.42 -17.82
#